data_146bb4b8938386ba30902effd34fcc65
#
_entry.id   146bb4b8938386ba30902effd34fcc65
#
_cell.length_a   1.000
_cell.length_b   1.000
_cell.length_c   1.000
_cell.angle_alpha   90.00
_cell.angle_beta   90.00
_cell.angle_gamma   90.00
#
_symmetry.space_group_name_H-M   'P 1'
#
loop_
_entity.id
_entity.type
_entity.pdbx_description
1 polymer ?
#
loop_
_entity_poly.entity_id
_entity_poly.type
_entity_poly.pdbx_seq_one_letter_code
_entity_poly.pdbx_strand_id
1 'polypeptide(L)'
;MLEKIIKAYDIRGLVKDEITPDFSFSLGTAFAKFLEFEREPATIVVGEDMRPSSPLLADAFSDGAASQGMDVIRIGLASTDMLYFASGKLNLPGIMFTASHNPAKYNGMKLCKSGAKPIGQESGLVKIRELIEHGVPISNRPVGTIRNQNLLHDYVDYLLAQFPKKTFSKRKLKVVIDAGNGMAGFTAPAVMEHLNIELIPMYFELDGNFPNHEANPIEAKNLKDLQKRVKKESADIGLAFDGDADRCFLIDEKGQLVNPSALTSLIAVRQLKEKPGSSIIYNLISSKAVPEVIAENGGIGVRSRVGHSYIKSLMAESGAIFGGEHSGHFYFADFWRADSGMLAALYALAELMATKSTLSELLQPFNRYAASGEINSKVKDAAKSIKLIRDKYHDGHEIDELDGLTVTADSWWFNLRPSNTEPLLRLNVEANTEKEMVKIRDTVLSLI
;
A
#
# COMPACT_ATOMS: atom_id res chain seq x y z
N MET A 1 3.97 11.39 -24.46
CA MET A 1 4.84 10.53 -23.61
C MET A 1 4.47 10.66 -22.13
N LEU A 2 4.43 11.88 -21.58
CA LEU A 2 4.20 12.12 -20.15
C LEU A 2 2.86 11.57 -19.64
N GLU A 3 1.77 11.67 -20.41
CA GLU A 3 0.46 11.08 -20.03
C GLU A 3 0.52 9.56 -19.79
N LYS A 4 1.46 8.88 -20.45
CA LYS A 4 1.64 7.43 -20.29
C LYS A 4 2.33 7.08 -19.00
N ILE A 5 3.26 7.90 -18.51
CA ILE A 5 4.06 7.63 -17.30
C ILE A 5 3.52 8.31 -16.04
N ILE A 6 2.86 9.47 -16.20
CA ILE A 6 2.18 10.16 -15.08
C ILE A 6 0.78 9.54 -14.94
N LYS A 7 0.65 8.65 -13.95
CA LYS A 7 -0.57 7.89 -13.70
C LYS A 7 -1.52 8.66 -12.78
N ALA A 8 -2.60 7.99 -12.33
CA ALA A 8 -3.57 8.60 -11.43
C ALA A 8 -2.96 9.02 -10.08
N TYR A 9 -1.95 8.30 -9.60
CA TYR A 9 -1.45 8.44 -8.21
C TYR A 9 0.06 8.56 -8.09
N ASP A 10 0.80 8.20 -9.12
CA ASP A 10 2.27 8.17 -9.15
C ASP A 10 2.80 8.38 -10.57
N ILE A 11 4.11 8.48 -10.67
CA ILE A 11 4.84 8.48 -11.93
C ILE A 11 5.48 7.11 -12.05
N ARG A 12 5.30 6.43 -13.19
CA ARG A 12 5.85 5.08 -13.41
C ARG A 12 6.11 4.81 -14.87
N GLY A 13 7.29 4.28 -15.19
CA GLY A 13 7.68 3.99 -16.55
C GLY A 13 8.90 3.08 -16.66
N LEU A 14 9.28 2.77 -17.89
CA LEU A 14 10.48 2.00 -18.21
C LEU A 14 11.75 2.83 -18.00
N VAL A 15 12.72 2.27 -17.28
CA VAL A 15 14.03 2.88 -17.11
C VAL A 15 14.74 2.95 -18.46
N LYS A 16 15.51 4.00 -18.71
CA LYS A 16 16.26 4.36 -19.92
C LYS A 16 15.41 4.96 -21.05
N ASP A 17 14.15 4.53 -21.19
CA ASP A 17 13.30 5.00 -22.30
C ASP A 17 12.32 6.10 -21.86
N GLU A 18 11.77 5.97 -20.66
CA GLU A 18 10.69 6.83 -20.14
C GLU A 18 11.12 7.56 -18.86
N ILE A 19 11.75 6.84 -17.93
CA ILE A 19 12.27 7.38 -16.68
C ILE A 19 13.79 7.52 -16.79
N THR A 20 14.23 8.72 -17.14
CA THR A 20 15.63 9.07 -17.37
C THR A 20 16.12 10.10 -16.36
N PRO A 21 17.44 10.29 -16.18
CA PRO A 21 17.98 11.38 -15.36
C PRO A 21 17.50 12.76 -15.82
N ASP A 22 17.41 13.02 -17.14
CA ASP A 22 16.93 14.29 -17.68
C ASP A 22 15.45 14.53 -17.34
N PHE A 23 14.62 13.46 -17.42
CA PHE A 23 13.24 13.54 -16.96
C PHE A 23 13.17 13.82 -15.44
N SER A 24 14.02 13.14 -14.66
CA SER A 24 14.06 13.30 -13.21
C SER A 24 14.50 14.71 -12.80
N PHE A 25 15.49 15.29 -13.49
CA PHE A 25 15.89 16.69 -13.32
C PHE A 25 14.73 17.65 -13.63
N SER A 26 14.07 17.45 -14.78
CA SER A 26 12.91 18.25 -15.18
C SER A 26 11.75 18.13 -14.19
N LEU A 27 11.53 16.94 -13.62
CA LEU A 27 10.57 16.73 -12.56
C LEU A 27 10.97 17.50 -11.28
N GLY A 28 12.25 17.52 -10.94
CA GLY A 28 12.78 18.30 -9.79
C GLY A 28 12.50 19.79 -9.93
N THR A 29 12.75 20.37 -11.11
CA THR A 29 12.43 21.78 -11.38
C THR A 29 10.93 22.05 -11.33
N ALA A 30 10.13 21.18 -11.92
CA ALA A 30 8.67 21.32 -11.97
C ALA A 30 8.04 21.15 -10.60
N PHE A 31 8.53 20.19 -9.82
CA PHE A 31 8.03 19.95 -8.46
C PHE A 31 8.36 21.13 -7.53
N ALA A 32 9.60 21.66 -7.58
CA ALA A 32 9.97 22.86 -6.86
C ALA A 32 9.03 24.04 -7.17
N LYS A 33 8.73 24.25 -8.46
CA LYS A 33 7.82 25.32 -8.88
C LYS A 33 6.37 25.06 -8.46
N PHE A 34 5.91 23.82 -8.52
CA PHE A 34 4.60 23.43 -7.99
C PHE A 34 4.49 23.71 -6.49
N LEU A 35 5.49 23.32 -5.69
CA LEU A 35 5.52 23.56 -4.25
C LEU A 35 5.51 25.06 -3.90
N GLU A 36 6.18 25.89 -4.70
CA GLU A 36 6.11 27.35 -4.55
C GLU A 36 4.68 27.87 -4.75
N PHE A 37 3.96 27.41 -5.78
CA PHE A 37 2.56 27.78 -5.99
C PHE A 37 1.64 27.31 -4.85
N GLU A 38 1.91 26.15 -4.29
CA GLU A 38 1.16 25.59 -3.17
C GLU A 38 1.57 26.20 -1.81
N ARG A 39 2.56 27.08 -1.79
CA ARG A 39 3.13 27.71 -0.57
C ARG A 39 3.67 26.68 0.43
N GLU A 40 4.18 25.57 -0.07
CA GLU A 40 4.87 24.56 0.72
C GLU A 40 6.28 25.06 1.15
N PRO A 41 6.89 24.45 2.18
CA PRO A 41 8.26 24.78 2.59
C PRO A 41 9.28 24.65 1.44
N ALA A 42 10.31 25.49 1.44
CA ALA A 42 11.37 25.47 0.45
C ALA A 42 12.43 24.39 0.73
N THR A 43 12.02 23.25 1.24
CA THR A 43 12.87 22.08 1.52
C THR A 43 12.10 20.82 1.16
N ILE A 44 12.75 19.86 0.48
CA ILE A 44 12.15 18.61 0.03
C ILE A 44 12.90 17.43 0.65
N VAL A 45 12.16 16.41 1.11
CA VAL A 45 12.73 15.13 1.54
C VAL A 45 12.75 14.16 0.37
N VAL A 46 13.89 13.51 0.12
CA VAL A 46 14.08 12.55 -0.99
C VAL A 46 14.53 11.20 -0.44
N GLY A 47 13.75 10.16 -0.71
CA GLY A 47 14.07 8.77 -0.42
C GLY A 47 14.15 7.93 -1.70
N GLU A 48 14.87 6.81 -1.62
CA GLU A 48 15.08 5.91 -2.75
C GLU A 48 15.02 4.44 -2.33
N ASP A 49 14.52 3.59 -3.21
CA ASP A 49 14.52 2.15 -3.02
C ASP A 49 15.84 1.51 -3.53
N MET A 50 15.94 0.18 -3.38
CA MET A 50 17.11 -0.62 -3.75
C MET A 50 17.30 -0.80 -5.26
N ARG A 51 16.46 -0.24 -6.13
CA ARG A 51 16.61 -0.39 -7.59
C ARG A 51 17.89 0.28 -8.07
N PRO A 52 18.68 -0.38 -8.97
CA PRO A 52 19.95 0.18 -9.45
C PRO A 52 19.85 1.57 -10.08
N SER A 53 18.66 1.93 -10.59
CA SER A 53 18.40 3.25 -11.20
C SER A 53 18.03 4.33 -10.19
N SER A 54 17.56 3.97 -8.99
CA SER A 54 17.00 4.94 -8.02
C SER A 54 18.01 5.99 -7.57
N PRO A 55 19.28 5.68 -7.24
CA PRO A 55 20.24 6.71 -6.82
C PRO A 55 20.48 7.78 -7.88
N LEU A 56 20.70 7.38 -9.14
CA LEU A 56 20.97 8.34 -10.24
C LEU A 56 19.76 9.23 -10.53
N LEU A 57 18.54 8.67 -10.45
CA LEU A 57 17.31 9.43 -10.65
C LEU A 57 17.08 10.41 -9.50
N ALA A 58 17.33 9.98 -8.26
CA ALA A 58 17.20 10.82 -7.08
C ALA A 58 18.24 11.95 -7.03
N ASP A 59 19.46 11.69 -7.51
CA ASP A 59 20.50 12.73 -7.68
C ASP A 59 20.05 13.79 -8.68
N ALA A 60 19.66 13.37 -9.89
CA ALA A 60 19.21 14.28 -10.94
C ALA A 60 17.99 15.12 -10.52
N PHE A 61 17.02 14.50 -9.81
CA PHE A 61 15.89 15.23 -9.23
C PHE A 61 16.35 16.27 -8.21
N SER A 62 17.27 15.90 -7.31
CA SER A 62 17.77 16.77 -6.26
C SER A 62 18.47 18.00 -6.85
N ASP A 63 19.27 17.80 -7.91
CA ASP A 63 19.93 18.88 -8.65
C ASP A 63 18.90 19.80 -9.32
N GLY A 64 17.86 19.20 -9.95
CA GLY A 64 16.77 19.97 -10.55
C GLY A 64 16.01 20.82 -9.52
N ALA A 65 15.68 20.28 -8.37
CA ALA A 65 15.02 21.00 -7.29
C ALA A 65 15.91 22.09 -6.70
N ALA A 66 17.19 21.78 -6.43
CA ALA A 66 18.17 22.73 -5.91
C ALA A 66 18.40 23.89 -6.90
N SER A 67 18.41 23.64 -8.21
CA SER A 67 18.52 24.70 -9.24
C SER A 67 17.40 25.75 -9.16
N GLN A 68 16.27 25.40 -8.55
CA GLN A 68 15.12 26.29 -8.32
C GLN A 68 15.14 26.94 -6.92
N GLY A 69 16.23 26.76 -6.16
CA GLY A 69 16.40 27.33 -4.83
C GLY A 69 15.72 26.52 -3.71
N MET A 70 15.42 25.25 -3.93
CA MET A 70 14.91 24.35 -2.89
C MET A 70 16.05 23.64 -2.18
N ASP A 71 16.04 23.60 -0.86
CA ASP A 71 16.92 22.72 -0.10
C ASP A 71 16.43 21.26 -0.22
N VAL A 72 17.35 20.31 -0.23
CA VAL A 72 17.06 18.89 -0.35
C VAL A 72 17.67 18.11 0.81
N ILE A 73 16.84 17.30 1.47
CA ILE A 73 17.27 16.33 2.49
C ILE A 73 17.17 14.95 1.89
N ARG A 74 18.32 14.35 1.57
CA ARG A 74 18.42 12.96 1.13
C ARG A 74 18.40 12.04 2.34
N ILE A 75 17.37 11.20 2.47
CA ILE A 75 17.31 10.18 3.54
C ILE A 75 17.95 8.85 3.10
N GLY A 76 18.39 8.78 1.83
CA GLY A 76 19.01 7.59 1.23
C GLY A 76 18.01 6.45 1.05
N LEU A 77 18.50 5.22 1.24
CA LEU A 77 17.65 4.03 1.19
C LEU A 77 16.51 4.12 2.21
N ALA A 78 15.28 3.95 1.73
CA ALA A 78 14.08 4.05 2.53
C ALA A 78 12.97 3.13 1.98
N SER A 79 12.08 2.66 2.86
CA SER A 79 10.76 2.20 2.43
C SER A 79 9.83 3.38 2.15
N THR A 80 8.75 3.15 1.43
CA THR A 80 7.78 4.23 1.13
C THR A 80 7.18 4.80 2.42
N ASP A 81 6.86 3.97 3.40
CA ASP A 81 6.35 4.44 4.70
C ASP A 81 7.41 5.21 5.52
N MET A 82 8.70 4.86 5.40
CA MET A 82 9.78 5.65 6.00
C MET A 82 9.90 7.05 5.37
N LEU A 83 9.65 7.20 4.05
CA LEU A 83 9.53 8.52 3.44
C LEU A 83 8.32 9.29 3.98
N TYR A 84 7.16 8.64 4.10
CA TYR A 84 5.98 9.29 4.66
C TYR A 84 6.20 9.72 6.12
N PHE A 85 6.88 8.90 6.91
CA PHE A 85 7.34 9.27 8.24
C PHE A 85 8.23 10.52 8.21
N ALA A 86 9.23 10.56 7.33
CA ALA A 86 10.13 11.69 7.19
C ALA A 86 9.39 12.99 6.81
N SER A 87 8.49 12.90 5.81
CA SER A 87 7.64 14.01 5.39
C SER A 87 6.74 14.50 6.54
N GLY A 88 6.12 13.58 7.25
CA GLY A 88 5.24 13.91 8.39
C GLY A 88 5.99 14.49 9.58
N LYS A 89 7.07 13.85 10.01
CA LYS A 89 7.91 14.23 11.14
C LYS A 89 8.54 15.61 10.96
N LEU A 90 9.09 15.86 9.77
CA LEU A 90 9.76 17.14 9.44
C LEU A 90 8.77 18.21 8.96
N ASN A 91 7.54 17.81 8.67
CA ASN A 91 6.51 18.64 8.03
C ASN A 91 7.00 19.27 6.72
N LEU A 92 7.60 18.45 5.86
CA LEU A 92 8.18 18.82 4.57
C LEU A 92 7.54 18.01 3.44
N PRO A 93 7.42 18.56 2.21
CA PRO A 93 7.08 17.77 1.04
C PRO A 93 8.15 16.71 0.77
N GLY A 94 7.74 15.62 0.12
CA GLY A 94 8.62 14.49 -0.11
C GLY A 94 8.43 13.80 -1.45
N ILE A 95 9.46 13.08 -1.86
CA ILE A 95 9.44 12.20 -3.03
C ILE A 95 10.15 10.88 -2.71
N MET A 96 9.53 9.79 -3.11
CA MET A 96 10.08 8.43 -3.05
C MET A 96 10.35 7.91 -4.44
N PHE A 97 11.60 7.53 -4.72
CA PHE A 97 11.99 6.85 -5.95
C PHE A 97 11.77 5.35 -5.78
N THR A 98 10.74 4.84 -6.41
CA THR A 98 10.34 3.43 -6.37
C THR A 98 9.34 3.11 -7.47
N ALA A 99 9.33 1.86 -7.92
CA ALA A 99 8.24 1.31 -8.70
C ALA A 99 7.49 0.20 -7.93
N SER A 100 7.58 0.18 -6.59
CA SER A 100 6.91 -0.79 -5.71
C SER A 100 7.15 -2.23 -6.19
N HIS A 101 6.10 -2.96 -6.48
CA HIS A 101 6.13 -4.36 -6.93
C HIS A 101 6.38 -4.58 -8.43
N ASN A 102 6.60 -3.53 -9.22
CA ASN A 102 6.88 -3.70 -10.65
C ASN A 102 8.23 -4.38 -10.91
N PRO A 103 8.35 -5.13 -12.03
CA PRO A 103 9.61 -5.74 -12.42
C PRO A 103 10.81 -4.77 -12.47
N ALA A 104 12.02 -5.31 -12.42
CA ALA A 104 13.31 -4.56 -12.35
C ALA A 104 13.50 -3.47 -13.40
N LYS A 105 12.93 -3.64 -14.60
CA LYS A 105 13.03 -2.68 -15.70
C LYS A 105 12.19 -1.39 -15.50
N TYR A 106 11.37 -1.32 -14.47
CA TYR A 106 10.58 -0.14 -14.13
C TYR A 106 11.23 0.66 -13.01
N ASN A 107 10.98 1.98 -13.01
CA ASN A 107 11.12 2.84 -11.86
C ASN A 107 9.98 3.87 -11.86
N GLY A 108 9.90 4.66 -10.81
CA GLY A 108 8.86 5.66 -10.65
C GLY A 108 9.08 6.58 -9.46
N MET A 109 8.11 7.44 -9.22
CA MET A 109 8.15 8.42 -8.16
C MET A 109 6.77 8.56 -7.51
N LYS A 110 6.73 8.48 -6.18
CA LYS A 110 5.57 8.84 -5.34
C LYS A 110 5.85 10.17 -4.69
N LEU A 111 4.94 11.15 -4.85
CA LEU A 111 5.10 12.50 -4.36
C LEU A 111 4.10 12.80 -3.24
N CYS A 112 4.51 13.58 -2.27
CA CYS A 112 3.62 14.10 -1.24
C CYS A 112 3.95 15.57 -0.89
N LYS A 113 2.94 16.30 -0.43
CA LYS A 113 3.09 17.59 0.25
C LYS A 113 3.48 17.36 1.71
N SER A 114 3.77 18.44 2.44
CA SER A 114 4.04 18.41 3.87
C SER A 114 2.98 17.61 4.64
N GLY A 115 3.44 16.85 5.65
CA GLY A 115 2.55 15.95 6.42
C GLY A 115 2.10 14.73 5.63
N ALA A 116 2.94 14.23 4.72
CA ALA A 116 2.71 13.04 3.90
C ALA A 116 1.40 13.07 3.07
N LYS A 117 0.86 14.26 2.75
CA LYS A 117 -0.35 14.40 1.95
C LYS A 117 -0.07 13.99 0.50
N PRO A 118 -0.74 12.97 -0.06
CA PRO A 118 -0.43 12.45 -1.37
C PRO A 118 -0.70 13.45 -2.48
N ILE A 119 0.12 13.41 -3.53
CA ILE A 119 -0.09 14.18 -4.77
C ILE A 119 -0.51 13.19 -5.86
N GLY A 120 -1.77 13.27 -6.26
CA GLY A 120 -2.35 12.54 -7.38
C GLY A 120 -2.72 13.48 -8.53
N GLN A 121 -3.42 12.97 -9.54
CA GLN A 121 -3.82 13.77 -10.71
C GLN A 121 -4.53 15.06 -10.32
N GLU A 122 -5.59 14.96 -9.51
CA GLU A 122 -6.42 16.10 -9.12
C GLU A 122 -5.72 17.04 -8.12
N SER A 123 -4.74 16.54 -7.35
CA SER A 123 -4.06 17.29 -6.30
C SER A 123 -2.70 17.84 -6.68
N GLY A 124 -2.24 17.64 -7.95
CA GLY A 124 -1.01 18.26 -8.42
C GLY A 124 -0.29 17.61 -9.59
N LEU A 125 -0.44 16.30 -9.87
CA LEU A 125 0.33 15.66 -10.96
C LEU A 125 0.03 16.25 -12.36
N VAL A 126 -1.21 16.69 -12.61
CA VAL A 126 -1.54 17.38 -13.87
C VAL A 126 -0.75 18.68 -14.00
N LYS A 127 -0.71 19.47 -12.94
CA LYS A 127 0.03 20.74 -12.91
C LYS A 127 1.54 20.54 -13.07
N ILE A 128 2.09 19.50 -12.42
CA ILE A 128 3.51 19.14 -12.53
C ILE A 128 3.82 18.71 -13.97
N ARG A 129 2.93 17.91 -14.61
CA ARG A 129 3.07 17.54 -16.02
C ARG A 129 3.12 18.75 -16.93
N GLU A 130 2.18 19.69 -16.78
CA GLU A 130 2.15 20.94 -17.56
C GLU A 130 3.44 21.74 -17.39
N LEU A 131 3.98 21.83 -16.18
CA LEU A 131 5.26 22.49 -15.91
C LEU A 131 6.42 21.80 -16.63
N ILE A 132 6.45 20.46 -16.67
CA ILE A 132 7.48 19.74 -17.42
C ILE A 132 7.34 19.98 -18.94
N GLU A 133 6.11 19.95 -19.48
CA GLU A 133 5.83 20.12 -20.93
C GLU A 133 6.20 21.53 -21.43
N HIS A 134 5.95 22.56 -20.63
CA HIS A 134 6.24 23.95 -21.00
C HIS A 134 7.66 24.38 -20.61
N GLY A 135 8.36 23.60 -19.80
CA GLY A 135 9.62 23.96 -19.16
C GLY A 135 9.43 24.99 -18.03
N VAL A 136 10.26 24.85 -17.02
CA VAL A 136 10.29 25.79 -15.88
C VAL A 136 11.38 26.84 -16.11
N PRO A 137 11.07 28.15 -16.05
CA PRO A 137 12.09 29.19 -16.15
C PRO A 137 13.17 29.04 -15.08
N ILE A 138 14.40 29.42 -15.42
CA ILE A 138 15.52 29.45 -14.47
C ILE A 138 15.15 30.38 -13.32
N SER A 139 15.33 29.88 -12.11
CA SER A 139 15.10 30.66 -10.88
C SER A 139 16.20 31.70 -10.68
N ASN A 140 15.80 32.88 -10.20
CA ASN A 140 16.76 33.92 -9.74
C ASN A 140 17.18 33.72 -8.27
N ARG A 141 16.69 32.66 -7.59
CA ARG A 141 17.06 32.29 -6.22
C ARG A 141 18.47 31.69 -6.21
N PRO A 142 19.21 31.83 -5.10
CA PRO A 142 20.42 31.03 -4.90
C PRO A 142 20.11 29.54 -5.02
N VAL A 143 21.04 28.80 -5.58
CA VAL A 143 20.91 27.32 -5.64
C VAL A 143 20.79 26.77 -4.20
N GLY A 144 19.82 25.89 -4.01
CA GLY A 144 19.55 25.26 -2.72
C GLY A 144 20.67 24.29 -2.32
N THR A 145 20.68 23.90 -1.06
CA THR A 145 21.65 22.94 -0.51
C THR A 145 21.11 21.51 -0.59
N ILE A 146 22.02 20.54 -0.82
CA ILE A 146 21.70 19.12 -0.76
C ILE A 146 22.49 18.51 0.39
N ARG A 147 21.79 17.87 1.35
CA ARG A 147 22.41 17.22 2.50
C ARG A 147 21.80 15.85 2.76
N ASN A 148 22.58 14.97 3.36
CA ASN A 148 22.12 13.66 3.79
C ASN A 148 21.66 13.69 5.26
N GLN A 149 20.62 12.91 5.57
CA GLN A 149 20.13 12.72 6.94
C GLN A 149 19.58 11.31 7.11
N ASN A 150 20.16 10.54 8.02
CA ASN A 150 19.63 9.22 8.36
C ASN A 150 18.48 9.37 9.35
N LEU A 151 17.32 8.78 9.03
CA LEU A 151 16.12 8.82 9.86
C LEU A 151 15.63 7.42 10.25
N LEU A 152 16.40 6.36 10.01
CA LEU A 152 15.98 4.99 10.31
C LEU A 152 15.68 4.80 11.80
N HIS A 153 16.53 5.27 12.69
CA HIS A 153 16.30 5.18 14.14
C HIS A 153 15.05 5.94 14.57
N ASP A 154 14.88 7.19 14.10
CA ASP A 154 13.70 7.99 14.40
C ASP A 154 12.41 7.31 13.91
N TYR A 155 12.46 6.66 12.75
CA TYR A 155 11.36 5.88 12.19
C TYR A 155 11.01 4.68 13.09
N VAL A 156 12.00 3.89 13.48
CA VAL A 156 11.82 2.75 14.40
C VAL A 156 11.19 3.18 15.71
N ASP A 157 11.75 4.21 16.34
CA ASP A 157 11.25 4.75 17.61
C ASP A 157 9.80 5.22 17.48
N TYR A 158 9.47 5.88 16.37
CA TYR A 158 8.11 6.34 16.11
C TYR A 158 7.12 5.19 15.96
N LEU A 159 7.46 4.16 15.20
CA LEU A 159 6.60 2.99 15.04
C LEU A 159 6.34 2.27 16.36
N LEU A 160 7.39 2.04 17.14
CA LEU A 160 7.29 1.35 18.43
C LEU A 160 6.54 2.17 19.48
N ALA A 161 6.64 3.50 19.43
CA ALA A 161 5.90 4.40 20.32
C ALA A 161 4.37 4.37 20.11
N GLN A 162 3.87 3.83 18.98
CA GLN A 162 2.44 3.60 18.76
C GLN A 162 1.86 2.51 19.68
N PHE A 163 2.71 1.76 20.37
CA PHE A 163 2.32 0.62 21.21
C PHE A 163 2.74 0.83 22.66
N PRO A 164 1.94 0.34 23.64
CA PRO A 164 2.36 0.31 25.02
C PRO A 164 3.70 -0.40 25.22
N LYS A 165 4.59 0.13 26.05
CA LYS A 165 6.00 -0.36 26.25
C LYS A 165 6.17 -1.87 26.45
N LYS A 166 5.18 -2.57 26.98
CA LYS A 166 5.26 -4.03 27.25
C LYS A 166 4.57 -4.87 26.17
N THR A 167 4.07 -4.29 25.10
CA THR A 167 3.31 -5.02 24.07
C THR A 167 4.13 -6.16 23.49
N PHE A 168 5.35 -5.88 23.08
CA PHE A 168 6.21 -6.83 22.36
C PHE A 168 7.09 -7.70 23.26
N SER A 169 6.87 -7.71 24.57
CA SER A 169 7.63 -8.54 25.52
C SER A 169 6.83 -9.70 26.13
N LYS A 170 5.54 -9.85 25.80
CA LYS A 170 4.63 -10.78 26.47
C LYS A 170 4.86 -12.25 26.10
N ARG A 171 4.95 -12.56 24.83
CA ARG A 171 5.12 -13.91 24.29
C ARG A 171 6.24 -13.87 23.26
N LYS A 172 7.16 -14.85 23.31
CA LYS A 172 8.13 -15.01 22.22
C LYS A 172 7.43 -15.64 21.02
N LEU A 173 7.59 -15.03 19.83
CA LEU A 173 7.09 -15.56 18.57
C LEU A 173 8.26 -15.95 17.67
N LYS A 174 8.07 -16.99 16.86
CA LYS A 174 8.93 -17.32 15.73
C LYS A 174 8.29 -16.74 14.46
N VAL A 175 9.01 -15.82 13.82
CA VAL A 175 8.50 -15.01 12.71
C VAL A 175 9.37 -15.20 11.48
N VAL A 176 8.80 -15.65 10.38
CA VAL A 176 9.47 -15.69 9.07
C VAL A 176 9.09 -14.42 8.32
N ILE A 177 10.08 -13.67 7.82
CA ILE A 177 9.83 -12.47 7.03
C ILE A 177 10.43 -12.66 5.64
N ASP A 178 9.60 -12.51 4.61
CA ASP A 178 9.99 -12.45 3.22
C ASP A 178 10.00 -10.99 2.77
N ALA A 179 11.19 -10.45 2.54
CA ALA A 179 11.40 -9.10 2.06
C ALA A 179 11.40 -9.00 0.53
N GLY A 180 11.36 -10.13 -0.20
CA GLY A 180 11.39 -10.16 -1.66
C GLY A 180 12.56 -9.38 -2.29
N ASN A 181 13.72 -9.33 -1.64
CA ASN A 181 14.88 -8.48 -1.99
C ASN A 181 14.55 -6.96 -1.98
N GLY A 182 13.42 -6.57 -1.39
CA GLY A 182 12.91 -5.20 -1.30
C GLY A 182 13.28 -4.49 0.00
N MET A 183 12.70 -3.31 0.20
CA MET A 183 13.05 -2.39 1.28
C MET A 183 12.74 -2.91 2.69
N ALA A 184 11.87 -3.92 2.83
CA ALA A 184 11.69 -4.60 4.12
C ALA A 184 12.99 -5.28 4.60
N GLY A 185 13.90 -5.68 3.69
CA GLY A 185 15.23 -6.18 4.05
C GLY A 185 16.08 -5.14 4.80
N PHE A 186 15.82 -3.85 4.59
CA PHE A 186 16.48 -2.75 5.27
C PHE A 186 15.75 -2.33 6.57
N THR A 187 14.44 -2.17 6.52
CA THR A 187 13.67 -1.64 7.66
C THR A 187 13.28 -2.69 8.69
N ALA A 188 12.97 -3.93 8.26
CA ALA A 188 12.52 -4.96 9.19
C ALA A 188 13.58 -5.36 10.24
N PRO A 189 14.87 -5.58 9.92
CA PRO A 189 15.86 -5.87 10.95
C PRO A 189 15.87 -4.83 12.07
N ALA A 190 15.89 -3.55 11.71
CA ALA A 190 15.96 -2.44 12.66
C ALA A 190 14.71 -2.35 13.56
N VAL A 191 13.52 -2.70 13.06
CA VAL A 191 12.29 -2.72 13.87
C VAL A 191 12.22 -3.99 14.72
N MET A 192 12.52 -5.15 14.14
CA MET A 192 12.29 -6.46 14.76
C MET A 192 13.28 -6.78 15.88
N GLU A 193 14.47 -6.19 15.90
CA GLU A 193 15.45 -6.37 16.99
C GLU A 193 14.94 -5.90 18.37
N HIS A 194 13.93 -5.02 18.38
CA HIS A 194 13.30 -4.52 19.60
C HIS A 194 12.15 -5.40 20.12
N LEU A 195 11.79 -6.47 19.41
CA LEU A 195 10.67 -7.34 19.71
C LEU A 195 11.17 -8.68 20.30
N ASN A 196 10.38 -9.28 21.19
CA ASN A 196 10.67 -10.64 21.70
C ASN A 196 10.29 -11.69 20.64
N ILE A 197 11.07 -11.76 19.56
CA ILE A 197 10.86 -12.70 18.46
C ILE A 197 12.13 -13.49 18.13
N GLU A 198 11.94 -14.62 17.49
CA GLU A 198 12.96 -15.33 16.73
C GLU A 198 12.73 -15.02 15.26
N LEU A 199 13.54 -14.12 14.71
CA LEU A 199 13.43 -13.69 13.31
C LEU A 199 14.11 -14.69 12.38
N ILE A 200 13.38 -15.18 11.39
CA ILE A 200 13.89 -16.00 10.28
C ILE A 200 13.79 -15.17 9.00
N PRO A 201 14.91 -14.59 8.53
CA PRO A 201 14.90 -13.75 7.34
C PRO A 201 14.85 -14.60 6.05
N MET A 202 14.11 -14.08 5.05
CA MET A 202 14.12 -14.58 3.67
C MET A 202 14.30 -13.39 2.73
N TYR A 203 15.29 -13.50 1.83
CA TYR A 203 15.52 -12.52 0.76
C TYR A 203 15.71 -11.08 1.25
N PHE A 204 16.46 -10.92 2.36
CA PHE A 204 16.75 -9.61 2.97
C PHE A 204 17.84 -8.81 2.23
N GLU A 205 18.64 -9.48 1.42
CA GLU A 205 19.62 -8.80 0.57
C GLU A 205 18.90 -7.89 -0.42
N LEU A 206 19.25 -6.61 -0.39
CA LEU A 206 18.63 -5.61 -1.26
C LEU A 206 19.08 -5.80 -2.70
N ASP A 207 18.18 -6.19 -3.59
CA ASP A 207 18.47 -6.35 -5.02
C ASP A 207 17.24 -6.01 -5.87
N GLY A 208 17.28 -4.85 -6.53
CA GLY A 208 16.21 -4.40 -7.42
C GLY A 208 16.02 -5.24 -8.69
N ASN A 209 16.85 -6.29 -8.91
CA ASN A 209 16.63 -7.29 -9.97
C ASN A 209 15.69 -8.42 -9.54
N PHE A 210 15.38 -8.54 -8.23
CA PHE A 210 14.46 -9.53 -7.66
C PHE A 210 14.82 -10.98 -8.06
N PRO A 211 16.02 -11.48 -7.72
CA PRO A 211 16.54 -12.77 -8.22
C PRO A 211 15.76 -13.99 -7.72
N ASN A 212 15.01 -13.88 -6.61
CA ASN A 212 14.28 -15.00 -6.02
C ASN A 212 12.84 -15.10 -6.53
N HIS A 213 12.08 -14.03 -6.43
CA HIS A 213 10.74 -13.87 -6.98
C HIS A 213 10.39 -12.39 -7.12
N GLU A 214 9.36 -12.06 -7.90
CA GLU A 214 8.86 -10.69 -7.96
C GLU A 214 8.36 -10.25 -6.57
N ALA A 215 8.72 -9.06 -6.14
CA ALA A 215 8.31 -8.50 -4.84
C ALA A 215 6.83 -8.04 -4.86
N ASN A 216 5.95 -8.97 -5.26
CA ASN A 216 4.51 -8.77 -5.37
C ASN A 216 3.74 -9.85 -4.59
N PRO A 217 3.44 -9.62 -3.31
CA PRO A 217 2.77 -10.62 -2.46
C PRO A 217 1.29 -10.83 -2.77
N ILE A 218 0.67 -10.04 -3.66
CA ILE A 218 -0.68 -10.31 -4.18
C ILE A 218 -0.70 -11.58 -5.03
N GLU A 219 0.40 -11.84 -5.76
CA GLU A 219 0.53 -13.02 -6.60
C GLU A 219 0.85 -14.25 -5.74
N ALA A 220 -0.09 -15.18 -5.65
CA ALA A 220 0.07 -16.39 -4.83
C ALA A 220 1.33 -17.22 -5.15
N LYS A 221 1.84 -17.15 -6.39
CA LYS A 221 3.09 -17.82 -6.79
C LYS A 221 4.29 -17.33 -5.97
N ASN A 222 4.32 -16.04 -5.61
CA ASN A 222 5.42 -15.39 -4.90
C ASN A 222 5.43 -15.69 -3.38
N LEU A 223 4.33 -16.22 -2.86
CA LEU A 223 4.20 -16.59 -1.43
C LEU A 223 4.59 -18.04 -1.14
N LYS A 224 4.79 -18.87 -2.16
CA LYS A 224 5.00 -20.33 -2.00
C LYS A 224 6.20 -20.68 -1.13
N ASP A 225 7.29 -19.93 -1.24
CA ASP A 225 8.50 -20.21 -0.47
C ASP A 225 8.34 -19.78 0.98
N LEU A 226 7.69 -18.64 1.24
CA LEU A 226 7.33 -18.21 2.58
C LEU A 226 6.38 -19.24 3.25
N GLN A 227 5.34 -19.71 2.54
CA GLN A 227 4.41 -20.73 3.04
C GLN A 227 5.12 -22.03 3.42
N LYS A 228 6.06 -22.50 2.59
CA LYS A 228 6.89 -23.66 2.90
C LYS A 228 7.81 -23.42 4.09
N ARG A 229 8.42 -22.23 4.15
CA ARG A 229 9.34 -21.87 5.23
C ARG A 229 8.64 -21.80 6.58
N VAL A 230 7.47 -21.17 6.66
CA VAL A 230 6.65 -21.12 7.87
C VAL A 230 6.38 -22.53 8.42
N LYS A 231 5.94 -23.46 7.56
CA LYS A 231 5.69 -24.86 7.98
C LYS A 231 6.97 -25.57 8.42
N LYS A 232 8.06 -25.43 7.66
CA LYS A 232 9.34 -26.08 7.95
C LYS A 232 9.90 -25.65 9.30
N GLU A 233 9.81 -24.37 9.60
CA GLU A 233 10.33 -23.80 10.85
C GLU A 233 9.34 -23.91 12.02
N SER A 234 8.12 -24.39 11.78
CA SER A 234 7.01 -24.32 12.76
C SER A 234 6.87 -22.90 13.32
N ALA A 235 6.86 -21.90 12.43
CA ALA A 235 6.78 -20.52 12.81
C ALA A 235 5.34 -20.13 13.20
N ASP A 236 5.20 -19.17 14.11
CA ASP A 236 3.88 -18.67 14.55
C ASP A 236 3.21 -17.82 13.45
N ILE A 237 4.01 -17.17 12.59
CA ILE A 237 3.54 -16.26 11.54
C ILE A 237 4.61 -16.07 10.46
N GLY A 238 4.16 -15.92 9.22
CA GLY A 238 4.95 -15.40 8.11
C GLY A 238 4.48 -14.01 7.71
N LEU A 239 5.41 -13.12 7.37
CA LEU A 239 5.15 -11.77 6.86
C LEU A 239 5.76 -11.63 5.48
N ALA A 240 5.00 -11.17 4.49
CA ALA A 240 5.50 -10.85 3.16
C ALA A 240 5.27 -9.37 2.86
N PHE A 241 6.33 -8.70 2.42
CA PHE A 241 6.29 -7.30 2.02
C PHE A 241 6.48 -7.17 0.50
N ASP A 242 5.98 -6.09 -0.07
CA ASP A 242 6.28 -5.74 -1.45
C ASP A 242 7.59 -4.93 -1.57
N GLY A 243 7.96 -4.55 -2.79
CA GLY A 243 9.30 -4.02 -3.07
C GLY A 243 9.66 -2.77 -2.28
N ASP A 244 8.73 -1.86 -2.04
CA ASP A 244 8.93 -0.64 -1.25
C ASP A 244 8.32 -0.70 0.16
N ALA A 245 7.84 -1.89 0.56
CA ALA A 245 7.40 -2.26 1.90
C ALA A 245 6.21 -1.45 2.46
N ASP A 246 5.39 -0.85 1.59
CA ASP A 246 4.16 -0.18 2.02
C ASP A 246 2.97 -1.14 2.18
N ARG A 247 3.13 -2.41 1.74
CA ARG A 247 2.16 -3.50 1.90
C ARG A 247 2.68 -4.63 2.76
N CYS A 248 1.76 -5.28 3.48
CA CYS A 248 2.05 -6.49 4.25
C CYS A 248 0.97 -7.54 4.08
N PHE A 249 1.41 -8.78 3.81
CA PHE A 249 0.56 -9.97 3.76
C PHE A 249 1.02 -10.97 4.83
N LEU A 250 0.06 -11.69 5.41
CA LEU A 250 0.33 -12.64 6.48
C LEU A 250 0.16 -14.07 5.99
N ILE A 251 1.02 -14.96 6.49
CA ILE A 251 0.88 -16.42 6.39
C ILE A 251 0.69 -16.96 7.81
N ASP A 252 -0.34 -17.75 8.03
CA ASP A 252 -0.60 -18.39 9.32
C ASP A 252 0.35 -19.57 9.59
N GLU A 253 0.32 -20.12 10.80
CA GLU A 253 1.15 -21.24 11.24
C GLU A 253 0.90 -22.53 10.43
N LYS A 254 -0.22 -22.61 9.70
CA LYS A 254 -0.55 -23.71 8.79
C LYS A 254 0.01 -23.49 7.38
N GLY A 255 0.67 -22.34 7.16
CA GLY A 255 1.17 -21.92 5.85
C GLY A 255 0.07 -21.46 4.90
N GLN A 256 -1.08 -21.03 5.42
CA GLN A 256 -2.16 -20.50 4.62
C GLN A 256 -2.06 -18.97 4.53
N LEU A 257 -2.39 -18.42 3.36
CA LEU A 257 -2.50 -16.97 3.19
C LEU A 257 -3.68 -16.44 4.00
N VAL A 258 -3.41 -15.47 4.86
CA VAL A 258 -4.43 -14.71 5.57
C VAL A 258 -5.10 -13.72 4.63
N ASN A 259 -6.44 -13.72 4.59
CA ASN A 259 -7.18 -12.72 3.83
C ASN A 259 -6.90 -11.33 4.41
N PRO A 260 -6.47 -10.34 3.61
CA PRO A 260 -6.23 -8.97 4.09
C PRO A 260 -7.43 -8.34 4.82
N SER A 261 -8.67 -8.75 4.48
CA SER A 261 -9.87 -8.32 5.19
C SER A 261 -9.90 -8.80 6.66
N ALA A 262 -9.34 -9.98 6.95
CA ALA A 262 -9.23 -10.48 8.32
C ALA A 262 -8.21 -9.65 9.12
N LEU A 263 -7.09 -9.26 8.52
CA LEU A 263 -6.13 -8.34 9.14
C LEU A 263 -6.74 -6.94 9.33
N THR A 264 -7.48 -6.43 8.34
CA THR A 264 -8.24 -5.17 8.46
C THR A 264 -9.18 -5.23 9.67
N SER A 265 -9.93 -6.33 9.82
CA SER A 265 -10.85 -6.53 10.94
C SER A 265 -10.12 -6.59 12.29
N LEU A 266 -9.00 -7.33 12.36
CA LEU A 266 -8.17 -7.43 13.57
C LEU A 266 -7.68 -6.06 14.04
N ILE A 267 -7.11 -5.27 13.10
CA ILE A 267 -6.61 -3.92 13.41
C ILE A 267 -7.77 -2.99 13.78
N ALA A 268 -8.89 -3.06 13.06
CA ALA A 268 -10.09 -2.26 13.36
C ALA A 268 -10.59 -2.50 14.78
N VAL A 269 -10.70 -3.76 15.20
CA VAL A 269 -11.10 -4.10 16.59
C VAL A 269 -10.13 -3.49 17.62
N ARG A 270 -8.83 -3.55 17.36
CA ARG A 270 -7.83 -2.95 18.25
C ARG A 270 -7.97 -1.43 18.30
N GLN A 271 -8.09 -0.77 17.16
CA GLN A 271 -8.23 0.68 17.07
C GLN A 271 -9.53 1.17 17.74
N LEU A 272 -10.64 0.45 17.55
CA LEU A 272 -11.92 0.80 18.15
C LEU A 272 -11.97 0.59 19.67
N LYS A 273 -11.18 -0.34 20.23
CA LYS A 273 -11.00 -0.45 21.69
C LYS A 273 -10.33 0.79 22.28
N GLU A 274 -9.40 1.41 21.55
CA GLU A 274 -8.69 2.61 21.99
C GLU A 274 -9.49 3.90 21.71
N LYS A 275 -10.21 3.94 20.58
CA LYS A 275 -11.00 5.10 20.12
C LYS A 275 -12.43 4.66 19.73
N PRO A 276 -13.32 4.36 20.69
CA PRO A 276 -14.68 3.93 20.41
C PRO A 276 -15.48 4.94 19.58
N GLY A 277 -16.38 4.47 18.73
CA GLY A 277 -17.23 5.32 17.88
C GLY A 277 -16.53 5.88 16.65
N SER A 278 -15.26 5.55 16.42
CA SER A 278 -14.50 6.08 15.29
C SER A 278 -14.90 5.47 13.95
N SER A 279 -14.64 6.21 12.87
CA SER A 279 -14.79 5.74 11.50
C SER A 279 -13.58 4.90 11.08
N ILE A 280 -13.86 3.80 10.37
CA ILE A 280 -12.87 2.89 9.78
C ILE A 280 -13.19 2.76 8.28
N ILE A 281 -12.19 2.94 7.43
CA ILE A 281 -12.35 2.81 5.97
C ILE A 281 -12.04 1.37 5.55
N TYR A 282 -12.84 0.87 4.61
CA TYR A 282 -12.58 -0.37 3.88
C TYR A 282 -12.93 -0.19 2.41
N ASN A 283 -12.22 -0.87 1.51
CA ASN A 283 -12.56 -0.77 0.10
C ASN A 283 -13.71 -1.71 -0.28
N LEU A 284 -14.32 -1.42 -1.42
CA LEU A 284 -15.54 -2.10 -1.88
C LEU A 284 -15.36 -3.60 -2.21
N ILE A 285 -14.11 -4.09 -2.34
CA ILE A 285 -13.78 -5.51 -2.52
C ILE A 285 -13.32 -6.20 -1.24
N SER A 286 -13.39 -5.51 -0.10
CA SER A 286 -13.19 -6.13 1.20
C SER A 286 -14.35 -7.07 1.53
N SER A 287 -14.08 -8.12 2.32
CA SER A 287 -15.12 -9.02 2.82
C SER A 287 -16.23 -8.27 3.56
N LYS A 288 -17.47 -8.74 3.42
CA LYS A 288 -18.64 -8.29 4.18
C LYS A 288 -18.42 -8.39 5.71
N ALA A 289 -17.54 -9.28 6.14
CA ALA A 289 -17.14 -9.39 7.54
C ALA A 289 -16.52 -8.10 8.09
N VAL A 290 -15.85 -7.28 7.25
CA VAL A 290 -15.18 -6.04 7.72
C VAL A 290 -16.19 -5.02 8.27
N PRO A 291 -17.21 -4.55 7.51
CA PRO A 291 -18.19 -3.62 8.05
C PRO A 291 -19.00 -4.22 9.21
N GLU A 292 -19.27 -5.52 9.22
CA GLU A 292 -19.95 -6.20 10.34
C GLU A 292 -19.12 -6.12 11.63
N VAL A 293 -17.83 -6.50 11.55
CA VAL A 293 -16.91 -6.43 12.70
C VAL A 293 -16.75 -5.00 13.21
N ILE A 294 -16.67 -4.02 12.31
CA ILE A 294 -16.60 -2.60 12.68
C ILE A 294 -17.86 -2.21 13.50
N ALA A 295 -19.05 -2.55 12.99
CA ALA A 295 -20.33 -2.24 13.66
C ALA A 295 -20.47 -2.96 15.01
N GLU A 296 -20.12 -4.25 15.08
CA GLU A 296 -20.14 -5.06 16.31
C GLU A 296 -19.22 -4.49 17.40
N ASN A 297 -18.15 -3.76 17.02
CA ASN A 297 -17.25 -3.09 17.94
C ASN A 297 -17.57 -1.59 18.12
N GLY A 298 -18.76 -1.16 17.74
CA GLY A 298 -19.25 0.20 17.95
C GLY A 298 -18.59 1.26 17.07
N GLY A 299 -17.97 0.87 15.95
CA GLY A 299 -17.36 1.76 14.96
C GLY A 299 -18.32 2.09 13.81
N ILE A 300 -17.89 3.01 12.95
CA ILE A 300 -18.60 3.44 11.75
C ILE A 300 -17.80 2.98 10.52
N GLY A 301 -18.35 2.05 9.75
CA GLY A 301 -17.72 1.57 8.50
C GLY A 301 -17.93 2.58 7.38
N VAL A 302 -16.83 3.01 6.73
CA VAL A 302 -16.86 3.93 5.57
C VAL A 302 -16.31 3.20 4.36
N ARG A 303 -17.17 2.97 3.35
CA ARG A 303 -16.81 2.24 2.13
C ARG A 303 -16.12 3.16 1.12
N SER A 304 -15.03 2.71 0.53
CA SER A 304 -14.23 3.44 -0.44
C SER A 304 -14.13 2.71 -1.78
N ARG A 305 -13.85 3.46 -2.84
CA ARG A 305 -13.30 2.94 -4.10
C ARG A 305 -11.93 2.33 -3.85
N VAL A 306 -11.46 1.48 -4.79
CA VAL A 306 -10.10 0.93 -4.74
C VAL A 306 -9.08 2.00 -5.14
N GLY A 307 -8.05 2.19 -4.32
CA GLY A 307 -6.93 3.08 -4.61
C GLY A 307 -6.52 3.97 -3.45
N HIS A 308 -5.22 3.98 -3.17
CA HIS A 308 -4.63 4.60 -1.98
C HIS A 308 -4.89 6.11 -1.85
N SER A 309 -4.97 6.86 -2.96
CA SER A 309 -5.24 8.30 -2.89
C SER A 309 -6.69 8.59 -2.47
N TYR A 310 -7.65 7.79 -2.92
CA TYR A 310 -9.06 7.93 -2.51
C TYR A 310 -9.21 7.67 -1.01
N ILE A 311 -8.54 6.63 -0.50
CA ILE A 311 -8.61 6.29 0.92
C ILE A 311 -8.01 7.40 1.78
N LYS A 312 -6.83 7.93 1.43
CA LYS A 312 -6.20 9.02 2.17
C LYS A 312 -7.06 10.29 2.19
N SER A 313 -7.69 10.64 1.08
CA SER A 313 -8.64 11.78 1.00
C SER A 313 -9.87 11.52 1.87
N LEU A 314 -10.48 10.34 1.74
CA LEU A 314 -11.66 9.96 2.51
C LEU A 314 -11.37 9.89 4.02
N MET A 315 -10.15 9.45 4.43
CA MET A 315 -9.71 9.53 5.82
C MET A 315 -9.64 10.98 6.33
N ALA A 316 -9.19 11.91 5.49
CA ALA A 316 -9.13 13.31 5.89
C ALA A 316 -10.52 13.93 6.03
N GLU A 317 -11.44 13.58 5.15
CA GLU A 317 -12.82 14.08 5.12
C GLU A 317 -13.71 13.49 6.24
N SER A 318 -13.59 12.17 6.46
CA SER A 318 -14.42 11.44 7.43
C SER A 318 -13.86 11.43 8.85
N GLY A 319 -12.61 11.86 9.04
CA GLY A 319 -11.91 11.73 10.31
C GLY A 319 -11.60 10.26 10.68
N ALA A 320 -11.62 9.34 9.72
CA ALA A 320 -11.36 7.93 9.99
C ALA A 320 -9.96 7.71 10.58
N ILE A 321 -9.89 6.83 11.59
CA ILE A 321 -8.65 6.57 12.34
C ILE A 321 -7.79 5.49 11.68
N PHE A 322 -8.41 4.61 10.88
CA PHE A 322 -7.76 3.50 10.21
C PHE A 322 -8.47 3.19 8.89
N GLY A 323 -7.73 2.63 7.95
CA GLY A 323 -8.28 2.09 6.71
C GLY A 323 -7.51 0.87 6.26
N GLY A 324 -8.19 -0.10 5.63
CA GLY A 324 -7.57 -1.30 5.08
C GLY A 324 -8.08 -1.65 3.69
N GLU A 325 -7.16 -2.14 2.85
CA GLU A 325 -7.48 -2.61 1.50
C GLU A 325 -7.18 -4.10 1.32
N HIS A 326 -7.91 -4.72 0.43
CA HIS A 326 -7.63 -6.08 -0.03
C HIS A 326 -6.25 -6.22 -0.70
N SER A 327 -5.70 -5.13 -1.21
CA SER A 327 -4.37 -5.04 -1.81
C SER A 327 -3.21 -5.12 -0.80
N GLY A 328 -3.50 -5.17 0.51
CA GLY A 328 -2.49 -5.24 1.58
C GLY A 328 -1.96 -3.89 2.02
N HIS A 329 -2.58 -2.77 1.60
CA HIS A 329 -2.30 -1.46 2.17
C HIS A 329 -3.15 -1.22 3.42
N PHE A 330 -2.53 -0.64 4.45
CA PHE A 330 -3.16 -0.31 5.72
C PHE A 330 -2.75 1.10 6.13
N TYR A 331 -3.74 1.96 6.35
CA TYR A 331 -3.60 3.40 6.56
C TYR A 331 -3.91 3.76 8.00
N PHE A 332 -3.08 4.61 8.61
CA PHE A 332 -3.22 4.96 10.03
C PHE A 332 -3.28 6.47 10.22
N ALA A 333 -4.32 6.98 10.90
CA ALA A 333 -4.45 8.41 11.17
C ALA A 333 -3.26 8.95 11.97
N ASP A 334 -2.79 8.18 12.95
CA ASP A 334 -1.64 8.52 13.78
C ASP A 334 -0.29 8.37 13.02
N PHE A 335 -0.33 7.94 11.76
CA PHE A 335 0.79 7.91 10.81
C PHE A 335 0.52 8.83 9.61
N TRP A 336 0.03 10.05 9.87
CA TRP A 336 -0.33 11.06 8.84
C TRP A 336 -1.32 10.55 7.79
N ARG A 337 -2.16 9.59 8.11
CA ARG A 337 -3.08 8.90 7.19
C ARG A 337 -2.36 8.17 6.06
N ALA A 338 -1.05 7.96 6.20
CA ALA A 338 -0.26 7.20 5.25
C ALA A 338 -0.39 5.70 5.49
N ASP A 339 -0.11 4.93 4.45
CA ASP A 339 -0.01 3.49 4.49
C ASP A 339 1.35 3.06 5.06
N SER A 340 1.34 1.98 5.84
CA SER A 340 2.54 1.33 6.37
C SER A 340 2.33 -0.17 6.51
N GLY A 341 3.07 -0.94 5.70
CA GLY A 341 3.13 -2.39 5.84
C GLY A 341 3.77 -2.81 7.16
N MET A 342 4.76 -2.05 7.63
CA MET A 342 5.43 -2.33 8.88
C MET A 342 4.52 -2.12 10.11
N LEU A 343 3.72 -1.05 10.14
CA LEU A 343 2.71 -0.87 11.20
C LEU A 343 1.67 -1.99 11.19
N ALA A 344 1.19 -2.40 10.01
CA ALA A 344 0.25 -3.51 9.92
C ALA A 344 0.84 -4.82 10.46
N ALA A 345 2.11 -5.10 10.15
CA ALA A 345 2.85 -6.23 10.72
C ALA A 345 2.97 -6.12 12.25
N LEU A 346 3.31 -4.95 12.77
CA LEU A 346 3.42 -4.71 14.22
C LEU A 346 2.07 -4.90 14.93
N TYR A 347 0.95 -4.45 14.35
CA TYR A 347 -0.38 -4.72 14.90
C TYR A 347 -0.69 -6.22 14.94
N ALA A 348 -0.40 -6.96 13.88
CA ALA A 348 -0.60 -8.41 13.85
C ALA A 348 0.24 -9.13 14.92
N LEU A 349 1.53 -8.77 15.04
CA LEU A 349 2.44 -9.32 16.05
C LEU A 349 1.98 -8.95 17.48
N ALA A 350 1.54 -7.72 17.69
CA ALA A 350 1.05 -7.26 19.00
C ALA A 350 -0.17 -8.04 19.48
N GLU A 351 -1.15 -8.26 18.60
CA GLU A 351 -2.35 -9.03 18.92
C GLU A 351 -2.03 -10.53 19.12
N LEU A 352 -1.15 -11.09 18.31
CA LEU A 352 -0.72 -12.48 18.47
C LEU A 352 0.08 -12.69 19.77
N MET A 353 0.95 -11.76 20.15
CA MET A 353 1.68 -11.79 21.42
C MET A 353 0.76 -11.61 22.66
N ALA A 354 -0.39 -10.97 22.48
CA ALA A 354 -1.35 -10.74 23.57
C ALA A 354 -2.18 -11.97 23.93
N THR A 355 -2.16 -13.02 23.09
CA THR A 355 -2.93 -14.26 23.28
C THR A 355 -2.05 -15.50 23.32
N LYS A 356 -2.62 -16.63 23.76
CA LYS A 356 -2.02 -17.96 23.62
C LYS A 356 -2.45 -18.67 22.34
N SER A 357 -3.42 -18.13 21.61
CA SER A 357 -3.93 -18.69 20.37
C SER A 357 -2.89 -18.67 19.25
N THR A 358 -3.07 -19.53 18.27
CA THR A 358 -2.37 -19.44 16.98
C THR A 358 -2.95 -18.30 16.14
N LEU A 359 -2.27 -17.92 15.06
CA LEU A 359 -2.77 -16.86 14.17
C LEU A 359 -4.09 -17.25 13.52
N SER A 360 -4.20 -18.50 13.04
CA SER A 360 -5.44 -18.99 12.42
C SER A 360 -6.63 -19.00 13.39
N GLU A 361 -6.40 -19.31 14.68
CA GLU A 361 -7.43 -19.24 15.71
C GLU A 361 -7.82 -17.80 16.04
N LEU A 362 -6.85 -16.89 16.14
CA LEU A 362 -7.06 -15.46 16.40
C LEU A 362 -7.91 -14.81 15.29
N LEU A 363 -7.71 -15.23 14.04
CA LEU A 363 -8.40 -14.66 12.88
C LEU A 363 -9.73 -15.37 12.52
N GLN A 364 -10.03 -16.50 13.14
CA GLN A 364 -11.23 -17.29 12.85
C GLN A 364 -12.53 -16.47 12.94
N PRO A 365 -12.75 -15.56 13.91
CA PRO A 365 -13.97 -14.75 13.99
C PRO A 365 -14.18 -13.79 12.81
N PHE A 366 -13.14 -13.51 12.04
CA PHE A 366 -13.14 -12.60 10.90
C PHE A 366 -13.27 -13.32 9.55
N ASN A 367 -13.05 -14.63 9.50
CA ASN A 367 -13.18 -15.47 8.32
C ASN A 367 -14.60 -16.07 8.24
N ARG A 368 -15.62 -15.22 7.98
CA ARG A 368 -17.03 -15.58 8.05
C ARG A 368 -17.59 -16.14 6.74
N TYR A 369 -16.96 -15.81 5.63
CA TYR A 369 -17.48 -16.02 4.29
C TYR A 369 -16.47 -16.75 3.39
N ALA A 370 -16.98 -17.44 2.39
CA ALA A 370 -16.16 -18.04 1.35
C ALA A 370 -15.92 -17.03 0.22
N ALA A 371 -14.66 -16.74 -0.09
CA ALA A 371 -14.25 -15.77 -1.08
C ALA A 371 -13.50 -16.40 -2.25
N SER A 372 -13.73 -15.91 -3.48
CA SER A 372 -13.02 -16.38 -4.69
C SER A 372 -11.59 -15.89 -4.81
N GLY A 373 -11.24 -14.84 -4.06
CA GLY A 373 -10.11 -13.99 -4.42
C GLY A 373 -10.38 -13.16 -5.68
N GLU A 374 -9.41 -12.36 -6.12
CA GLU A 374 -9.53 -11.60 -7.37
C GLU A 374 -9.22 -12.48 -8.58
N ILE A 375 -10.16 -12.53 -9.54
CA ILE A 375 -10.05 -13.29 -10.79
C ILE A 375 -9.95 -12.32 -11.95
N ASN A 376 -8.87 -12.42 -12.73
CA ASN A 376 -8.60 -11.56 -13.87
C ASN A 376 -9.03 -12.26 -15.17
N SER A 377 -9.88 -11.61 -15.98
CA SER A 377 -10.36 -12.10 -17.28
C SER A 377 -10.02 -11.11 -18.39
N LYS A 378 -9.39 -11.59 -19.47
CA LYS A 378 -9.18 -10.80 -20.67
C LYS A 378 -10.49 -10.67 -21.45
N VAL A 379 -10.91 -9.44 -21.76
CA VAL A 379 -12.14 -9.15 -22.48
C VAL A 379 -11.89 -8.20 -23.65
N LYS A 380 -12.72 -8.31 -24.68
CA LYS A 380 -12.66 -7.40 -25.84
C LYS A 380 -13.27 -6.04 -25.51
N ASP A 381 -14.31 -6.01 -24.70
CA ASP A 381 -15.07 -4.81 -24.35
C ASP A 381 -15.60 -4.97 -22.91
N ALA A 382 -14.89 -4.34 -21.99
CA ALA A 382 -15.21 -4.38 -20.56
C ALA A 382 -16.57 -3.72 -20.25
N ALA A 383 -16.88 -2.59 -20.92
CA ALA A 383 -18.13 -1.86 -20.68
C ALA A 383 -19.35 -2.68 -21.13
N LYS A 384 -19.25 -3.36 -22.28
CA LYS A 384 -20.30 -4.24 -22.79
C LYS A 384 -20.53 -5.43 -21.86
N SER A 385 -19.46 -6.08 -21.37
CA SER A 385 -19.57 -7.19 -20.44
C SER A 385 -20.23 -6.77 -19.12
N ILE A 386 -19.81 -5.65 -18.54
CA ILE A 386 -20.41 -5.10 -17.32
C ILE A 386 -21.89 -4.78 -17.53
N LYS A 387 -22.26 -4.15 -18.66
CA LYS A 387 -23.67 -3.87 -18.97
C LYS A 387 -24.51 -5.13 -19.08
N LEU A 388 -24.01 -6.15 -19.77
CA LEU A 388 -24.72 -7.43 -19.91
C LEU A 388 -25.01 -8.07 -18.54
N ILE A 389 -24.03 -8.06 -17.65
CA ILE A 389 -24.17 -8.62 -16.31
C ILE A 389 -25.10 -7.77 -15.46
N ARG A 390 -25.00 -6.44 -15.54
CA ARG A 390 -25.92 -5.51 -14.88
C ARG A 390 -27.37 -5.77 -15.27
N ASP A 391 -27.65 -5.85 -16.59
CA ASP A 391 -29.00 -6.06 -17.11
C ASP A 391 -29.57 -7.43 -16.64
N LYS A 392 -28.74 -8.44 -16.45
CA LYS A 392 -29.14 -9.76 -15.94
C LYS A 392 -29.49 -9.75 -14.45
N TYR A 393 -28.82 -8.93 -13.66
CA TYR A 393 -28.99 -8.90 -12.19
C TYR A 393 -29.78 -7.68 -11.71
N HIS A 394 -30.26 -6.83 -12.63
CA HIS A 394 -30.99 -5.59 -12.26
C HIS A 394 -32.24 -5.85 -11.43
N ASP A 395 -33.00 -6.91 -11.76
CA ASP A 395 -34.22 -7.24 -11.06
C ASP A 395 -33.93 -8.15 -9.86
N GLY A 396 -34.32 -7.70 -8.67
CA GLY A 396 -34.26 -8.49 -7.43
C GLY A 396 -32.92 -8.48 -6.68
N HIS A 397 -31.94 -7.63 -7.09
CA HIS A 397 -30.68 -7.47 -6.39
C HIS A 397 -30.34 -6.00 -6.16
N GLU A 398 -29.59 -5.72 -5.10
CA GLU A 398 -29.01 -4.40 -4.88
C GLU A 398 -27.83 -4.20 -5.82
N ILE A 399 -27.82 -3.08 -6.56
CA ILE A 399 -26.77 -2.69 -7.50
C ILE A 399 -26.10 -1.41 -7.02
N ASP A 400 -24.76 -1.42 -7.02
CA ASP A 400 -23.92 -0.27 -6.71
C ASP A 400 -22.83 -0.14 -7.81
N GLU A 401 -22.60 1.09 -8.27
CA GLU A 401 -21.65 1.42 -9.32
C GLU A 401 -20.53 2.37 -8.82
N LEU A 402 -20.21 2.31 -7.53
CA LEU A 402 -19.15 3.13 -6.93
C LEU A 402 -17.79 2.93 -7.63
N ASP A 403 -17.43 1.68 -7.95
CA ASP A 403 -16.22 1.32 -8.72
C ASP A 403 -16.47 -0.01 -9.46
N GLY A 404 -16.86 0.11 -10.74
CA GLY A 404 -17.39 -1.00 -11.51
C GLY A 404 -18.82 -1.35 -11.10
N LEU A 405 -19.19 -2.63 -11.21
CA LEU A 405 -20.51 -3.16 -10.87
C LEU A 405 -20.41 -4.03 -9.62
N THR A 406 -21.03 -3.62 -8.54
CA THR A 406 -21.27 -4.48 -7.38
C THR A 406 -22.72 -4.94 -7.39
N VAL A 407 -22.94 -6.24 -7.24
CA VAL A 407 -24.26 -6.84 -7.08
C VAL A 407 -24.31 -7.56 -5.74
N THR A 408 -25.31 -7.23 -4.92
CA THR A 408 -25.47 -7.77 -3.57
C THR A 408 -26.81 -8.51 -3.46
N ALA A 409 -26.76 -9.71 -2.89
CA ALA A 409 -27.90 -10.51 -2.46
C ALA A 409 -27.76 -10.83 -0.96
N ASP A 410 -28.77 -11.51 -0.38
CA ASP A 410 -28.79 -11.84 1.05
C ASP A 410 -27.58 -12.70 1.47
N SER A 411 -27.19 -13.69 0.63
CA SER A 411 -26.18 -14.71 0.95
C SER A 411 -24.87 -14.60 0.17
N TRP A 412 -24.79 -13.71 -0.82
CA TRP A 412 -23.62 -13.50 -1.66
C TRP A 412 -23.54 -12.07 -2.20
N TRP A 413 -22.35 -11.69 -2.61
CA TRP A 413 -22.10 -10.49 -3.44
C TRP A 413 -20.96 -10.75 -4.41
N PHE A 414 -20.92 -9.97 -5.48
CA PHE A 414 -19.73 -9.86 -6.32
C PHE A 414 -19.48 -8.41 -6.75
N ASN A 415 -18.22 -8.12 -7.05
CA ASN A 415 -17.80 -6.91 -7.74
C ASN A 415 -17.08 -7.28 -9.03
N LEU A 416 -17.48 -6.62 -10.12
CA LEU A 416 -16.87 -6.73 -11.44
C LEU A 416 -16.42 -5.36 -11.91
N ARG A 417 -15.12 -5.14 -12.02
CA ARG A 417 -14.54 -3.83 -12.37
C ARG A 417 -13.48 -3.94 -13.45
N PRO A 418 -13.34 -2.91 -14.33
CA PRO A 418 -12.23 -2.86 -15.26
C PRO A 418 -10.90 -2.63 -14.51
N SER A 419 -9.81 -3.16 -15.04
CA SER A 419 -8.47 -2.75 -14.60
C SER A 419 -8.17 -1.35 -15.14
N ASN A 420 -7.60 -0.48 -14.32
CA ASN A 420 -7.19 0.87 -14.75
C ASN A 420 -5.94 0.86 -15.63
N THR A 421 -5.22 -0.25 -15.70
CA THR A 421 -3.91 -0.33 -16.36
C THR A 421 -3.83 -1.36 -17.48
N GLU A 422 -4.75 -2.31 -17.53
CA GLU A 422 -4.73 -3.44 -18.46
C GLU A 422 -6.13 -3.73 -19.03
N PRO A 423 -6.26 -4.34 -20.21
CA PRO A 423 -7.56 -4.70 -20.79
C PRO A 423 -8.14 -5.95 -20.12
N LEU A 424 -8.37 -5.86 -18.83
CA LEU A 424 -8.85 -6.94 -17.96
C LEU A 424 -10.10 -6.51 -17.21
N LEU A 425 -11.00 -7.46 -16.99
CA LEU A 425 -12.03 -7.40 -15.96
C LEU A 425 -11.57 -8.17 -14.73
N ARG A 426 -11.79 -7.60 -13.55
CA ARG A 426 -11.47 -8.15 -12.24
C ARG A 426 -12.76 -8.52 -11.54
N LEU A 427 -12.91 -9.79 -11.22
CA LEU A 427 -14.06 -10.33 -10.50
C LEU A 427 -13.64 -10.72 -9.08
N ASN A 428 -14.40 -10.26 -8.09
CA ASN A 428 -14.35 -10.72 -6.70
C ASN A 428 -15.73 -11.23 -6.32
N VAL A 429 -15.84 -12.44 -5.78
CA VAL A 429 -17.09 -13.06 -5.32
C VAL A 429 -16.94 -13.51 -3.89
N GLU A 430 -17.96 -13.26 -3.08
CA GLU A 430 -18.05 -13.78 -1.71
C GLU A 430 -19.47 -14.29 -1.44
N ALA A 431 -19.57 -15.39 -0.68
CA ALA A 431 -20.85 -15.98 -0.30
C ALA A 431 -20.78 -16.67 1.08
N ASN A 432 -21.95 -16.97 1.66
CA ASN A 432 -22.04 -17.67 2.94
C ASN A 432 -21.41 -19.07 2.91
N THR A 433 -21.38 -19.71 1.73
CA THR A 433 -20.80 -21.06 1.55
C THR A 433 -19.90 -21.12 0.30
N GLU A 434 -18.90 -22.00 0.34
CA GLU A 434 -18.02 -22.25 -0.80
C GLU A 434 -18.80 -22.72 -2.05
N LYS A 435 -19.77 -23.60 -1.87
CA LYS A 435 -20.62 -24.11 -2.97
C LYS A 435 -21.36 -22.97 -3.69
N GLU A 436 -21.90 -22.02 -2.93
CA GLU A 436 -22.62 -20.88 -3.47
C GLU A 436 -21.64 -19.89 -4.14
N MET A 437 -20.52 -19.58 -3.51
CA MET A 437 -19.47 -18.74 -4.07
C MET A 437 -19.01 -19.27 -5.43
N VAL A 438 -18.71 -20.57 -5.52
CA VAL A 438 -18.30 -21.24 -6.77
C VAL A 438 -19.39 -21.11 -7.84
N LYS A 439 -20.67 -21.37 -7.47
CA LYS A 439 -21.81 -21.23 -8.40
C LYS A 439 -21.93 -19.81 -8.96
N ILE A 440 -21.87 -18.80 -8.13
CA ILE A 440 -21.99 -17.39 -8.56
C ILE A 440 -20.78 -17.00 -9.41
N ARG A 441 -19.56 -17.32 -8.97
CA ARG A 441 -18.31 -17.12 -9.72
C ARG A 441 -18.41 -17.66 -11.13
N ASP A 442 -18.75 -18.94 -11.26
CA ASP A 442 -18.80 -19.64 -12.55
C ASP A 442 -19.92 -19.08 -13.44
N THR A 443 -21.05 -18.70 -12.83
CA THR A 443 -22.15 -18.03 -13.54
C THR A 443 -21.69 -16.68 -14.11
N VAL A 444 -21.02 -15.83 -13.33
CA VAL A 444 -20.53 -14.53 -13.80
C VAL A 444 -19.44 -14.71 -14.86
N LEU A 445 -18.49 -15.62 -14.65
CA LEU A 445 -17.42 -15.90 -15.61
C LEU A 445 -17.95 -16.43 -16.95
N SER A 446 -19.05 -17.17 -16.97
CA SER A 446 -19.68 -17.65 -18.22
C SER A 446 -20.31 -16.54 -19.07
N LEU A 447 -20.47 -15.33 -18.53
CA LEU A 447 -21.06 -14.16 -19.20
C LEU A 447 -20.01 -13.15 -19.69
N ILE A 448 -18.76 -13.31 -19.29
CA ILE A 448 -17.61 -12.49 -19.67
C ILE A 448 -16.92 -13.09 -20.89
#